data_680b6773584b956b0d3436cc5df004a9
#
_entry.id   680b6773584b956b0d3436cc5df004a9
#
_cell.length_a   1.000
_cell.length_b   1.000
_cell.length_c   1.000
_cell.angle_alpha   90.00
_cell.angle_beta   90.00
_cell.angle_gamma   90.00
#
_symmetry.space_group_name_H-M   'P 1'
#
loop_
_entity.id
_entity.type
_entity.pdbx_description
1 polymer ?
#
loop_
_entity_poly.entity_id
_entity_poly.type
_entity_poly.pdbx_seq_one_letter_code
_entity_poly.pdbx_strand_id
1 'polypeptide(L)'
;FGWCRTMCKYGDFFLYLDLDEKSGIKNTIALPVGEIERLEGEDKTNPNYLQYQWNSGGMTFENWQISHFRILGNDKFTPYGTSVLDPARRIWRQLTLLEDAMMAYRIVRSPERRVFYIDVGSIAPQDIEQYMQKVMTQMKRNQMVDSTSGRVDLRYNPLSTEEDYFIPVRGDTSSKIETLPGGTYTGDIDDVKYLRDKLFSALKIPASYLSNSENGASEDKTTLAQKDVRFARTIQRLQRSVVSELEKIGIIHLYTLGYRGVDLISFELQLNNPSKIAELQELEQWRTKFDVANGATDGYFSKRWIGEHLFGLSEEEFIRMQREMFFDKKFDCLLYTSPSPRDGLLS
;
A
#
# COMPACT_ATOMS: atom_id res chain seq x y z
N PHE A 1 0.27 -5.63 -13.46
CA PHE A 1 0.67 -4.83 -12.27
C PHE A 1 0.33 -3.34 -12.45
N GLY A 2 0.62 -2.73 -13.62
CA GLY A 2 0.33 -1.31 -13.89
C GLY A 2 -1.14 -0.93 -13.70
N TRP A 3 -2.06 -1.76 -14.16
CA TRP A 3 -3.51 -1.53 -14.00
C TRP A 3 -3.94 -1.48 -12.55
N CYS A 4 -3.48 -2.44 -11.73
CA CYS A 4 -3.77 -2.45 -10.30
C CYS A 4 -3.20 -1.21 -9.59
N ARG A 5 -2.00 -0.75 -9.99
CA ARG A 5 -1.41 0.47 -9.45
C ARG A 5 -2.27 1.69 -9.76
N THR A 6 -2.74 1.83 -11.01
CA THR A 6 -3.61 2.93 -11.44
C THR A 6 -4.95 2.88 -10.70
N MET A 7 -5.57 1.70 -10.61
CA MET A 7 -6.79 1.47 -9.85
C MET A 7 -6.62 1.86 -8.36
N CYS A 8 -5.54 1.45 -7.70
CA CYS A 8 -5.28 1.82 -6.31
C CYS A 8 -5.04 3.34 -6.13
N LYS A 9 -4.40 4.00 -7.11
CA LYS A 9 -4.09 5.43 -7.08
C LYS A 9 -5.33 6.30 -7.25
N TYR A 10 -6.17 5.99 -8.22
CA TYR A 10 -7.32 6.81 -8.58
C TYR A 10 -8.66 6.29 -8.04
N GLY A 11 -8.74 5.02 -7.69
CA GLY A 11 -9.97 4.32 -7.34
C GLY A 11 -10.63 3.63 -8.52
N ASP A 12 -10.32 4.07 -9.73
CA ASP A 12 -10.88 3.62 -11.00
C ASP A 12 -9.78 3.28 -12.00
N PHE A 13 -10.11 2.37 -12.92
CA PHE A 13 -9.30 2.08 -14.09
C PHE A 13 -10.20 1.62 -15.22
N PHE A 14 -10.03 2.19 -16.42
CA PHE A 14 -10.81 1.90 -17.60
C PHE A 14 -9.98 1.19 -18.65
N LEU A 15 -10.54 0.11 -19.19
CA LEU A 15 -9.92 -0.69 -20.22
C LEU A 15 -10.88 -0.81 -21.39
N TYR A 16 -10.49 -0.30 -22.56
CA TYR A 16 -11.23 -0.48 -23.80
C TYR A 16 -10.89 -1.84 -24.40
N LEU A 17 -11.93 -2.55 -24.83
CA LEU A 17 -11.87 -3.87 -25.44
C LEU A 17 -12.05 -3.75 -26.95
N ASP A 18 -11.00 -4.01 -27.69
CA ASP A 18 -11.02 -4.07 -29.14
C ASP A 18 -11.44 -5.48 -29.57
N LEU A 19 -12.63 -5.59 -30.18
CA LEU A 19 -13.29 -6.84 -30.51
C LEU A 19 -13.25 -7.12 -32.01
N ASP A 20 -12.93 -8.35 -32.35
CA ASP A 20 -13.04 -8.90 -33.69
C ASP A 20 -14.02 -10.09 -33.69
N GLU A 21 -14.92 -10.12 -34.65
CA GLU A 21 -15.97 -11.17 -34.74
C GLU A 21 -15.40 -12.60 -34.80
N LYS A 22 -14.20 -12.77 -35.33
CA LYS A 22 -13.57 -14.10 -35.54
C LYS A 22 -12.67 -14.53 -34.39
N SER A 23 -11.97 -13.58 -33.80
CA SER A 23 -10.91 -13.86 -32.80
C SER A 23 -11.28 -13.43 -31.37
N GLY A 24 -12.48 -12.85 -31.19
CA GLY A 24 -12.89 -12.31 -29.89
C GLY A 24 -12.15 -11.02 -29.54
N ILE A 25 -11.68 -10.89 -28.33
CA ILE A 25 -10.90 -9.72 -27.89
C ILE A 25 -9.50 -9.82 -28.52
N LYS A 26 -9.19 -8.89 -29.41
CA LYS A 26 -7.91 -8.81 -30.12
C LYS A 26 -6.89 -7.99 -29.35
N ASN A 27 -7.33 -6.88 -28.79
CA ASN A 27 -6.46 -5.96 -28.06
C ASN A 27 -7.19 -5.30 -26.89
N THR A 28 -6.44 -4.82 -25.91
CA THR A 28 -6.97 -4.08 -24.76
C THR A 28 -6.18 -2.79 -24.60
N ILE A 29 -6.89 -1.66 -24.57
CA ILE A 29 -6.28 -0.33 -24.50
C ILE A 29 -6.66 0.33 -23.19
N ALA A 30 -5.66 0.69 -22.38
CA ALA A 30 -5.88 1.45 -21.16
C ALA A 30 -6.26 2.90 -21.49
N LEU A 31 -7.37 3.36 -20.94
CA LEU A 31 -7.86 4.73 -21.14
C LEU A 31 -7.46 5.61 -19.95
N PRO A 32 -7.23 6.92 -20.16
CA PRO A 32 -6.88 7.86 -19.10
C PRO A 32 -8.08 8.09 -18.17
N VAL A 33 -7.90 7.81 -16.89
CA VAL A 33 -8.97 7.83 -15.87
C VAL A 33 -9.65 9.20 -15.74
N GLY A 34 -8.90 10.29 -15.94
CA GLY A 34 -9.43 11.66 -15.81
C GLY A 34 -10.26 12.14 -17.00
N GLU A 35 -10.32 11.38 -18.10
CA GLU A 35 -10.97 11.79 -19.34
C GLU A 35 -12.22 10.95 -19.66
N ILE A 36 -12.43 9.86 -18.92
CA ILE A 36 -13.58 8.97 -19.11
C ILE A 36 -14.66 9.33 -18.11
N GLU A 37 -15.84 9.60 -18.64
CA GLU A 37 -17.05 9.82 -17.86
C GLU A 37 -18.01 8.66 -18.03
N ARG A 38 -18.61 8.26 -16.92
CA ARG A 38 -19.61 7.20 -16.85
C ARG A 38 -20.99 7.86 -16.86
N LEU A 39 -21.77 7.57 -17.88
CA LEU A 39 -23.11 8.11 -18.08
C LEU A 39 -24.13 7.09 -17.60
N GLU A 40 -24.89 7.42 -16.56
CA GLU A 40 -25.94 6.58 -15.98
C GLU A 40 -27.28 7.33 -16.03
N GLY A 41 -28.35 6.61 -16.34
CA GLY A 41 -29.72 7.14 -16.25
C GLY A 41 -30.09 8.20 -17.30
N GLU A 42 -29.34 8.32 -18.39
CA GLU A 42 -29.67 9.23 -19.48
C GLU A 42 -30.86 8.69 -20.32
N ASP A 43 -30.99 7.38 -20.43
CA ASP A 43 -32.14 6.76 -21.10
C ASP A 43 -33.31 6.66 -20.12
N LYS A 44 -34.35 7.44 -20.38
CA LYS A 44 -35.60 7.44 -19.59
C LYS A 44 -36.36 6.11 -19.68
N THR A 45 -36.09 5.34 -20.72
CA THR A 45 -36.77 4.05 -20.96
C THR A 45 -36.09 2.92 -20.22
N ASN A 46 -34.76 3.02 -20.02
CA ASN A 46 -33.98 2.03 -19.30
C ASN A 46 -33.03 2.72 -18.31
N PRO A 47 -33.45 2.90 -17.06
CA PRO A 47 -32.61 3.57 -16.04
C PRO A 47 -31.31 2.83 -15.73
N ASN A 48 -31.18 1.56 -16.09
CA ASN A 48 -29.97 0.76 -15.91
C ASN A 48 -29.04 0.82 -17.15
N TYR A 49 -29.37 1.63 -18.14
CA TYR A 49 -28.54 1.81 -19.32
C TYR A 49 -27.27 2.57 -18.95
N LEU A 50 -26.15 2.02 -19.32
CA LEU A 50 -24.81 2.51 -18.96
C LEU A 50 -23.97 2.71 -20.21
N GLN A 51 -23.44 3.90 -20.38
CA GLN A 51 -22.48 4.25 -21.42
C GLN A 51 -21.24 4.92 -20.79
N TYR A 52 -20.18 4.99 -21.57
CA TYR A 52 -18.97 5.71 -21.22
C TYR A 52 -18.64 6.72 -22.30
N GLN A 53 -18.27 7.92 -21.90
CA GLN A 53 -17.85 8.97 -22.82
C GLN A 53 -16.38 9.30 -22.60
N TRP A 54 -15.62 9.34 -23.67
CA TRP A 54 -14.25 9.85 -23.64
C TRP A 54 -14.27 11.33 -24.04
N ASN A 55 -14.14 12.20 -23.06
CA ASN A 55 -14.30 13.66 -23.24
C ASN A 55 -13.28 14.26 -24.21
N SER A 56 -12.00 13.85 -24.16
CA SER A 56 -10.97 14.32 -25.09
C SER A 56 -11.19 13.82 -26.52
N GLY A 57 -11.68 12.60 -26.67
CA GLY A 57 -11.89 11.97 -27.98
C GLY A 57 -13.25 12.21 -28.58
N GLY A 58 -14.21 12.75 -27.82
CA GLY A 58 -15.60 12.93 -28.24
C GLY A 58 -16.33 11.63 -28.61
N MET A 59 -15.81 10.49 -28.13
CA MET A 59 -16.34 9.14 -28.45
C MET A 59 -17.16 8.61 -27.30
N THR A 60 -18.28 7.97 -27.62
CA THR A 60 -19.13 7.26 -26.66
C THR A 60 -18.97 5.76 -26.86
N PHE A 61 -18.84 5.02 -25.77
CA PHE A 61 -18.66 3.58 -25.74
C PHE A 61 -19.82 2.91 -25.00
N GLU A 62 -20.20 1.75 -25.49
CA GLU A 62 -21.17 0.90 -24.83
C GLU A 62 -20.56 0.16 -23.63
N ASN A 63 -21.40 -0.28 -22.70
CA ASN A 63 -20.96 -0.96 -21.48
C ASN A 63 -20.10 -2.22 -21.72
N TRP A 64 -20.32 -2.92 -22.82
CA TRP A 64 -19.55 -4.12 -23.18
C TRP A 64 -18.19 -3.81 -23.81
N GLN A 65 -17.97 -2.59 -24.31
CA GLN A 65 -16.68 -2.15 -24.87
C GLN A 65 -15.69 -1.68 -23.80
N ILE A 66 -16.19 -1.31 -22.63
CA ILE A 66 -15.36 -0.80 -21.52
C ILE A 66 -15.47 -1.73 -20.32
N SER A 67 -14.32 -2.17 -19.83
CA SER A 67 -14.22 -2.78 -18.51
C SER A 67 -13.78 -1.73 -17.50
N HIS A 68 -14.62 -1.54 -16.48
CA HIS A 68 -14.43 -0.50 -15.45
C HIS A 68 -14.09 -1.13 -14.11
N PHE A 69 -12.80 -1.23 -13.82
CA PHE A 69 -12.28 -1.70 -12.52
C PHE A 69 -12.46 -0.61 -11.47
N ARG A 70 -13.16 -0.92 -10.37
CA ARG A 70 -13.49 0.04 -9.31
C ARG A 70 -13.18 -0.50 -7.93
N ILE A 71 -12.64 0.36 -7.07
CA ILE A 71 -12.52 0.09 -5.63
C ILE A 71 -13.67 0.80 -4.94
N LEU A 72 -14.76 0.08 -4.68
CA LEU A 72 -15.90 0.61 -3.96
C LEU A 72 -15.58 0.74 -2.47
N GLY A 73 -15.72 1.91 -1.90
CA GLY A 73 -15.39 2.15 -0.50
C GLY A 73 -16.08 3.35 0.14
N ASN A 74 -16.61 4.27 -0.66
CA ASN A 74 -17.27 5.46 -0.14
C ASN A 74 -18.42 5.88 -1.05
N ASP A 75 -19.63 5.87 -0.54
CA ASP A 75 -20.86 6.18 -1.28
C ASP A 75 -20.87 7.61 -1.84
N LYS A 76 -20.07 8.51 -1.26
CA LYS A 76 -19.94 9.89 -1.73
C LYS A 76 -19.49 10.00 -3.19
N PHE A 77 -18.70 9.04 -3.65
CA PHE A 77 -18.11 9.05 -5.00
C PHE A 77 -18.82 8.09 -5.97
N THR A 78 -19.89 7.43 -5.52
CA THR A 78 -20.70 6.59 -6.39
C THR A 78 -21.19 7.41 -7.62
N PRO A 79 -21.02 6.91 -8.86
CA PRO A 79 -20.73 5.52 -9.27
C PRO A 79 -19.23 5.20 -9.44
N TYR A 80 -18.35 6.11 -9.10
CA TYR A 80 -16.91 5.94 -9.21
C TYR A 80 -16.29 5.26 -7.98
N GLY A 81 -15.09 4.75 -8.15
CA GLY A 81 -14.30 4.16 -7.08
C GLY A 81 -13.62 5.19 -6.19
N THR A 82 -13.06 4.73 -5.11
CA THR A 82 -12.31 5.56 -4.16
C THR A 82 -10.87 5.09 -4.07
N SER A 83 -9.92 6.02 -4.18
CA SER A 83 -8.51 5.72 -4.03
C SER A 83 -8.19 5.11 -2.67
N VAL A 84 -7.35 4.08 -2.63
CA VAL A 84 -6.82 3.49 -1.40
C VAL A 84 -6.01 4.52 -0.60
N LEU A 85 -5.47 5.54 -1.28
CA LEU A 85 -4.66 6.60 -0.68
C LEU A 85 -5.50 7.73 -0.04
N ASP A 86 -6.80 7.81 -0.32
CA ASP A 86 -7.63 8.91 0.15
C ASP A 86 -7.64 9.08 1.69
N PRO A 87 -7.81 8.02 2.52
CA PRO A 87 -7.74 8.14 3.97
C PRO A 87 -6.37 8.60 4.49
N ALA A 88 -5.30 8.27 3.76
CA ALA A 88 -3.93 8.61 4.14
C ALA A 88 -3.52 10.04 3.77
N ARG A 89 -4.21 10.68 2.83
CA ARG A 89 -3.85 11.97 2.23
C ARG A 89 -3.66 13.10 3.24
N ARG A 90 -4.56 13.19 4.22
CA ARG A 90 -4.47 14.21 5.28
C ARG A 90 -3.29 13.95 6.19
N ILE A 91 -3.10 12.71 6.59
CA ILE A 91 -2.04 12.31 7.52
C ILE A 91 -0.67 12.49 6.86
N TRP A 92 -0.53 12.13 5.59
CA TRP A 92 0.67 12.34 4.80
C TRP A 92 1.10 13.81 4.79
N ARG A 93 0.15 14.74 4.54
CA ARG A 93 0.46 16.17 4.57
C ARG A 93 0.92 16.66 5.94
N GLN A 94 0.31 16.16 7.01
CA GLN A 94 0.70 16.49 8.37
C GLN A 94 2.08 15.96 8.71
N LEU A 95 2.39 14.72 8.30
CA LEU A 95 3.70 14.10 8.51
C LEU A 95 4.80 14.89 7.78
N THR A 96 4.63 15.18 6.50
CA THR A 96 5.59 15.93 5.71
C THR A 96 5.85 17.32 6.31
N LEU A 97 4.79 18.03 6.71
CA LEU A 97 4.93 19.34 7.35
C LEU A 97 5.69 19.25 8.68
N LEU A 98 5.45 18.21 9.47
CA LEU A 98 6.14 18.02 10.75
C LEU A 98 7.62 17.67 10.54
N GLU A 99 7.93 16.82 9.55
CA GLU A 99 9.31 16.48 9.18
C GLU A 99 10.08 17.72 8.71
N ASP A 100 9.49 18.53 7.84
CA ASP A 100 10.08 19.79 7.35
C ASP A 100 10.31 20.78 8.50
N ALA A 101 9.32 20.95 9.39
CA ALA A 101 9.42 21.81 10.57
C ALA A 101 10.51 21.32 11.53
N MET A 102 10.63 20.02 11.73
CA MET A 102 11.68 19.42 12.58
C MET A 102 13.07 19.65 11.97
N MET A 103 13.21 19.48 10.66
CA MET A 103 14.48 19.75 9.97
C MET A 103 14.86 21.23 10.05
N ALA A 104 13.92 22.12 9.78
CA ALA A 104 14.15 23.58 9.90
C ALA A 104 14.55 23.97 11.34
N TYR A 105 13.84 23.43 12.34
CA TYR A 105 14.16 23.69 13.74
C TYR A 105 15.57 23.21 14.10
N ARG A 106 15.97 22.00 13.66
CA ARG A 106 17.34 21.47 13.91
C ARG A 106 18.39 22.34 13.25
N ILE A 107 18.19 22.78 12.02
CA ILE A 107 19.12 23.63 11.29
C ILE A 107 19.26 24.99 11.99
N VAL A 108 18.17 25.61 12.42
CA VAL A 108 18.17 26.93 13.02
C VAL A 108 18.69 26.93 14.47
N ARG A 109 18.38 25.87 15.24
CA ARG A 109 18.75 25.81 16.68
C ARG A 109 20.00 24.99 17.00
N SER A 110 20.48 24.18 16.07
CA SER A 110 21.67 23.35 16.27
C SER A 110 22.96 24.16 16.44
N PRO A 111 23.17 25.29 15.75
CA PRO A 111 24.40 26.03 15.91
C PRO A 111 24.56 26.55 17.35
N GLU A 112 25.72 26.34 17.94
CA GLU A 112 26.11 26.99 19.16
C GLU A 112 26.27 28.48 18.89
N ARG A 113 25.63 29.30 19.70
CA ARG A 113 25.78 30.76 19.64
C ARG A 113 26.84 31.19 20.60
N ARG A 114 27.70 32.12 20.18
CA ARG A 114 28.73 32.68 21.02
C ARG A 114 28.35 34.08 21.48
N VAL A 115 28.53 34.36 22.75
CA VAL A 115 28.36 35.69 23.31
C VAL A 115 29.75 36.24 23.59
N PHE A 116 30.13 37.29 22.88
CA PHE A 116 31.36 38.02 23.07
C PHE A 116 31.10 39.19 23.99
N TYR A 117 31.59 39.14 25.20
CA TYR A 117 31.62 40.28 26.10
C TYR A 117 32.90 41.07 25.80
N ILE A 118 32.75 42.30 25.30
CA ILE A 118 33.86 43.17 24.90
C ILE A 118 33.97 44.29 25.91
N ASP A 119 35.12 44.37 26.58
CA ASP A 119 35.39 45.50 27.47
C ASP A 119 35.61 46.76 26.65
N VAL A 120 34.79 47.77 26.91
CA VAL A 120 34.87 49.08 26.26
C VAL A 120 35.62 50.12 27.09
N GLY A 121 36.13 49.74 28.27
CA GLY A 121 36.97 50.57 29.13
C GLY A 121 36.42 51.98 29.32
N SER A 122 37.25 52.99 29.04
CA SER A 122 36.94 54.40 29.21
C SER A 122 36.39 55.08 27.92
N ILE A 123 35.96 54.31 26.91
CA ILE A 123 35.41 54.90 25.66
C ILE A 123 34.13 55.68 25.94
N ALA A 124 34.01 56.85 25.33
CA ALA A 124 32.83 57.66 25.49
C ALA A 124 31.55 56.95 24.96
N PRO A 125 30.39 57.08 25.61
CA PRO A 125 29.17 56.38 25.20
C PRO A 125 28.77 56.56 23.75
N GLN A 126 29.12 57.69 23.16
CA GLN A 126 28.82 58.06 21.76
C GLN A 126 29.67 57.26 20.77
N ASP A 127 30.87 56.80 21.17
CA ASP A 127 31.81 56.10 20.28
C ASP A 127 31.76 54.57 20.45
N ILE A 128 30.99 54.09 21.41
CA ILE A 128 30.90 52.65 21.71
C ILE A 128 30.36 51.88 20.49
N GLU A 129 29.35 52.41 19.81
CA GLU A 129 28.74 51.75 18.66
C GLU A 129 29.71 51.64 17.47
N GLN A 130 30.48 52.65 17.19
CA GLN A 130 31.50 52.64 16.14
C GLN A 130 32.66 51.64 16.50
N TYR A 131 33.05 51.61 17.76
CA TYR A 131 34.04 50.65 18.24
C TYR A 131 33.55 49.25 18.13
N MET A 132 32.33 48.94 18.54
CA MET A 132 31.71 47.65 18.41
C MET A 132 31.60 47.19 16.96
N GLN A 133 31.19 48.04 16.07
CA GLN A 133 31.14 47.73 14.62
C GLN A 133 32.51 47.40 14.06
N LYS A 134 33.56 48.11 14.47
CA LYS A 134 34.93 47.87 14.06
C LYS A 134 35.41 46.47 14.56
N VAL A 135 35.16 46.17 15.82
CA VAL A 135 35.51 44.86 16.42
C VAL A 135 34.74 43.72 15.74
N MET A 136 33.44 43.90 15.51
CA MET A 136 32.60 42.94 14.78
C MET A 136 33.15 42.68 13.38
N THR A 137 33.56 43.73 12.67
CA THR A 137 34.11 43.60 11.31
C THR A 137 35.46 42.89 11.31
N GLN A 138 36.29 43.11 12.33
CA GLN A 138 37.58 42.39 12.50
C GLN A 138 37.38 40.91 12.86
N MET A 139 36.37 40.59 13.66
CA MET A 139 36.04 39.21 14.06
C MET A 139 35.29 38.41 13.01
N LYS A 140 34.52 39.08 12.15
CA LYS A 140 33.88 38.44 10.99
C LYS A 140 34.95 38.01 10.00
N ARG A 141 35.19 36.71 9.90
CA ARG A 141 36.05 36.15 8.85
C ARG A 141 35.45 36.49 7.51
N ASN A 142 36.25 37.04 6.60
CA ASN A 142 35.84 37.29 5.24
C ASN A 142 35.34 35.96 4.62
N GLN A 143 34.16 36.00 4.05
CA GLN A 143 33.65 34.90 3.25
C GLN A 143 34.65 34.62 2.14
N MET A 144 35.27 33.47 2.10
CA MET A 144 36.06 33.05 0.96
C MET A 144 35.11 32.70 -0.16
N VAL A 145 34.97 33.64 -1.06
CA VAL A 145 34.36 33.39 -2.37
C VAL A 145 35.44 32.83 -3.27
N ASP A 146 35.28 31.63 -3.75
CA ASP A 146 36.18 31.09 -4.76
C ASP A 146 36.10 31.97 -6.01
N SER A 147 37.20 32.67 -6.28
CA SER A 147 37.29 33.60 -7.42
C SER A 147 37.11 32.93 -8.78
N THR A 148 37.24 31.61 -8.85
CA THR A 148 37.16 30.85 -10.11
C THR A 148 35.75 30.33 -10.37
N SER A 149 35.01 29.95 -9.34
CA SER A 149 33.67 29.35 -9.48
C SER A 149 32.53 30.27 -9.04
N GLY A 150 32.83 31.39 -8.39
CA GLY A 150 31.83 32.31 -7.82
C GLY A 150 30.98 31.70 -6.71
N ARG A 151 31.29 30.51 -6.25
CA ARG A 151 30.52 29.80 -5.19
C ARG A 151 31.14 30.10 -3.82
N VAL A 152 30.26 30.38 -2.86
CA VAL A 152 30.64 30.48 -1.44
C VAL A 152 30.98 29.08 -0.96
N ASP A 153 32.21 28.87 -0.48
CA ASP A 153 32.62 27.60 0.13
C ASP A 153 31.95 27.46 1.50
N LEU A 154 30.87 26.73 1.55
CA LEU A 154 30.09 26.46 2.77
C LEU A 154 30.88 25.71 3.85
N ARG A 155 32.02 25.12 3.53
CA ARG A 155 32.90 24.47 4.51
C ARG A 155 33.61 25.48 5.43
N TYR A 156 33.80 26.72 4.94
CA TYR A 156 34.46 27.80 5.65
C TYR A 156 33.54 28.91 6.13
N ASN A 157 32.25 28.84 5.81
CA ASN A 157 31.25 29.77 6.28
C ASN A 157 30.31 29.05 7.25
N PRO A 158 30.70 28.95 8.53
CA PRO A 158 29.73 28.49 9.54
C PRO A 158 28.64 29.56 9.59
N LEU A 159 27.45 29.21 9.19
CA LEU A 159 26.21 30.02 9.29
C LEU A 159 26.01 30.62 10.70
N SER A 160 26.75 30.11 11.67
CA SER A 160 26.76 30.53 13.08
C SER A 160 27.38 31.89 13.34
N THR A 161 28.25 32.42 12.48
CA THR A 161 28.93 33.71 12.72
C THR A 161 28.01 34.93 12.57
N GLU A 162 26.90 34.80 11.87
CA GLU A 162 25.92 35.89 11.76
C GLU A 162 24.99 35.98 12.98
N GLU A 163 24.95 34.94 13.81
CA GLU A 163 24.10 34.86 15.00
C GLU A 163 24.87 35.06 16.33
N ASP A 164 26.16 35.39 16.27
CA ASP A 164 26.95 35.67 17.46
C ASP A 164 26.52 37.00 18.08
N TYR A 165 26.43 37.03 19.41
CA TYR A 165 26.05 38.21 20.17
C TYR A 165 27.27 38.95 20.65
N PHE A 166 27.35 40.26 20.40
CA PHE A 166 28.43 41.14 20.89
C PHE A 166 27.86 42.10 21.91
N ILE A 167 28.26 41.96 23.14
CA ILE A 167 27.73 42.78 24.25
C ILE A 167 28.89 43.64 24.81
N PRO A 168 28.74 44.99 24.74
CA PRO A 168 29.72 45.86 25.38
C PRO A 168 29.58 45.77 26.90
N VAL A 169 30.69 45.55 27.60
CA VAL A 169 30.76 45.51 29.07
C VAL A 169 31.67 46.61 29.56
N ARG A 170 31.32 47.29 30.65
CA ARG A 170 32.12 48.30 31.29
C ARG A 170 32.29 47.92 32.78
N GLY A 171 33.52 47.83 33.23
CA GLY A 171 33.83 47.56 34.62
C GLY A 171 34.99 46.55 34.76
N ASP A 172 35.18 46.04 35.94
CA ASP A 172 36.30 45.13 36.33
C ASP A 172 36.22 43.72 35.67
N THR A 173 35.42 43.59 34.63
CA THR A 173 35.20 42.30 33.94
C THR A 173 36.02 42.26 32.67
N SER A 174 37.04 41.42 32.65
CA SER A 174 37.82 41.15 31.43
C SER A 174 36.98 40.61 30.31
N SER A 175 37.33 40.92 29.05
CA SER A 175 36.66 40.37 27.86
C SER A 175 36.52 38.84 27.97
N LYS A 176 35.29 38.36 27.87
CA LYS A 176 34.93 36.94 28.06
C LYS A 176 34.14 36.47 26.86
N ILE A 177 34.37 35.21 26.46
CA ILE A 177 33.57 34.53 25.45
C ILE A 177 32.78 33.43 26.17
N GLU A 178 31.47 33.52 26.07
CA GLU A 178 30.57 32.48 26.56
C GLU A 178 29.90 31.78 25.36
N THR A 179 29.86 30.45 25.40
CA THR A 179 29.12 29.69 24.44
C THR A 179 27.71 29.38 24.99
N LEU A 180 26.69 29.87 24.34
CA LEU A 180 25.33 29.40 24.58
C LEU A 180 25.19 28.06 23.87
N PRO A 181 25.02 26.96 24.61
CA PRO A 181 24.85 25.67 23.97
C PRO A 181 23.66 25.71 23.05
N GLY A 182 23.82 25.22 21.83
CA GLY A 182 22.72 25.00 20.91
C GLY A 182 21.65 24.15 21.59
N GLY A 183 20.38 24.43 21.29
CA GLY A 183 19.29 23.66 21.86
C GLY A 183 19.47 22.19 21.55
N THR A 184 19.70 21.36 22.55
CA THR A 184 19.63 19.92 22.42
C THR A 184 18.18 19.57 22.10
N TYR A 185 17.91 19.23 20.83
CA TYR A 185 16.62 18.72 20.44
C TYR A 185 16.50 17.28 20.95
N THR A 186 16.09 17.14 22.19
CA THR A 186 15.58 15.88 22.76
C THR A 186 14.09 15.71 22.45
N GLY A 187 13.52 16.65 21.68
CA GLY A 187 12.10 16.71 21.33
C GLY A 187 11.73 15.61 20.34
N ASP A 188 10.80 15.07 20.64
CA ASP A 188 9.76 14.13 20.27
C ASP A 188 9.81 13.67 18.81
N ILE A 189 10.76 12.76 18.50
CA ILE A 189 10.66 11.85 17.37
C ILE A 189 9.36 11.02 17.50
N ASP A 190 8.78 10.97 18.70
CA ASP A 190 7.57 10.21 18.98
C ASP A 190 6.33 10.75 18.27
N ASP A 191 6.23 12.06 18.07
CA ASP A 191 5.17 12.65 17.25
C ASP A 191 5.28 12.24 15.78
N VAL A 192 6.50 12.20 15.24
CA VAL A 192 6.75 11.71 13.87
C VAL A 192 6.42 10.23 13.77
N LYS A 193 6.85 9.42 14.74
CA LYS A 193 6.52 7.99 14.82
C LYS A 193 5.01 7.78 14.90
N TYR A 194 4.31 8.55 15.74
CA TYR A 194 2.85 8.49 15.87
C TYR A 194 2.14 8.77 14.54
N LEU A 195 2.53 9.84 13.84
CA LEU A 195 1.94 10.17 12.53
C LEU A 195 2.27 9.13 11.47
N ARG A 196 3.49 8.57 11.49
CA ARG A 196 3.89 7.47 10.62
C ARG A 196 3.03 6.23 10.85
N ASP A 197 2.85 5.81 12.09
CA ASP A 197 2.08 4.63 12.44
C ASP A 197 0.59 4.83 12.12
N LYS A 198 0.08 6.04 12.31
CA LYS A 198 -1.26 6.45 11.89
C LYS A 198 -1.42 6.42 10.37
N LEU A 199 -0.39 6.79 9.61
CA LEU A 199 -0.36 6.70 8.15
C LEU A 199 -0.46 5.24 7.69
N PHE A 200 0.31 4.33 8.28
CA PHE A 200 0.25 2.91 7.96
C PHE A 200 -1.12 2.31 8.31
N SER A 201 -1.68 2.70 9.44
CA SER A 201 -3.04 2.30 9.84
C SER A 201 -4.10 2.79 8.85
N ALA A 202 -3.98 4.02 8.34
CA ALA A 202 -4.89 4.57 7.33
C ALA A 202 -4.78 3.82 5.99
N LEU A 203 -3.58 3.40 5.60
CA LEU A 203 -3.33 2.56 4.43
C LEU A 203 -3.67 1.09 4.66
N LYS A 204 -4.01 0.70 5.89
CA LYS A 204 -4.26 -0.70 6.32
C LYS A 204 -3.05 -1.62 6.10
N ILE A 205 -1.85 -1.06 6.10
CA ILE A 205 -0.59 -1.80 5.98
C ILE A 205 -0.03 -2.02 7.40
N PRO A 206 0.28 -3.26 7.81
CA PRO A 206 0.93 -3.51 9.08
C PRO A 206 2.32 -2.86 9.12
N ALA A 207 2.61 -2.11 10.18
CA ALA A 207 3.91 -1.44 10.35
C ALA A 207 5.09 -2.42 10.33
N SER A 208 4.87 -3.67 10.75
CA SER A 208 5.85 -4.76 10.74
C SER A 208 6.42 -5.10 9.36
N TYR A 209 5.72 -4.78 8.27
CA TYR A 209 6.24 -4.99 6.91
C TYR A 209 7.25 -3.91 6.47
N LEU A 210 7.24 -2.75 7.11
CA LEU A 210 7.99 -1.58 6.66
C LEU A 210 9.05 -1.12 7.67
N SER A 211 8.90 -1.48 8.95
CA SER A 211 9.91 -1.23 9.96
C SER A 211 10.84 -2.44 10.06
N ASN A 212 12.12 -2.24 9.73
CA ASN A 212 13.17 -3.10 10.27
C ASN A 212 13.16 -2.84 11.77
N SER A 213 12.49 -3.72 12.50
CA SER A 213 12.14 -3.51 13.89
C SER A 213 13.39 -3.42 14.77
N GLU A 214 13.76 -2.21 15.16
CA GLU A 214 14.59 -2.02 16.36
C GLU A 214 13.86 -2.49 17.63
N ASN A 215 12.53 -2.66 17.57
CA ASN A 215 11.69 -3.18 18.65
C ASN A 215 11.16 -4.62 18.39
N GLY A 216 11.73 -5.35 17.44
CA GLY A 216 11.24 -6.67 16.99
C GLY A 216 11.48 -7.84 17.94
N ALA A 217 11.91 -7.61 19.17
CA ALA A 217 12.25 -8.70 20.09
C ALA A 217 11.07 -9.28 20.88
N SER A 218 9.83 -8.79 20.74
CA SER A 218 8.74 -9.23 21.63
C SER A 218 7.32 -9.21 21.04
N GLU A 219 7.13 -9.09 19.71
CA GLU A 219 5.78 -9.36 19.21
C GLU A 219 5.58 -10.88 19.12
N ASP A 220 4.60 -11.38 19.86
CA ASP A 220 4.19 -12.78 19.80
C ASP A 220 3.87 -13.16 18.35
N LYS A 221 4.39 -14.32 17.90
CA LYS A 221 4.15 -14.88 16.57
C LYS A 221 2.66 -14.94 16.22
N THR A 222 1.80 -15.07 17.22
CA THR A 222 0.34 -15.12 17.10
C THR A 222 -0.24 -13.76 16.70
N THR A 223 0.26 -12.66 17.27
CA THR A 223 -0.18 -11.30 16.93
C THR A 223 0.27 -10.90 15.54
N LEU A 224 1.48 -11.30 15.12
CA LEU A 224 1.97 -11.08 13.77
C LEU A 224 1.11 -11.83 12.74
N ALA A 225 0.78 -13.09 13.02
CA ALA A 225 -0.09 -13.90 12.18
C ALA A 225 -1.50 -13.28 12.02
N GLN A 226 -2.09 -12.75 13.10
CA GLN A 226 -3.40 -12.08 13.05
C GLN A 226 -3.36 -10.78 12.23
N LYS A 227 -2.28 -10.00 12.32
CA LYS A 227 -2.08 -8.79 11.50
C LYS A 227 -1.98 -9.15 10.03
N ASP A 228 -1.29 -10.24 9.71
CA ASP A 228 -1.11 -10.76 8.36
C ASP A 228 -2.44 -11.19 7.73
N VAL A 229 -3.28 -11.90 8.48
CA VAL A 229 -4.62 -12.30 8.03
C VAL A 229 -5.52 -11.08 7.75
N ARG A 230 -5.46 -10.03 8.58
CA ARG A 230 -6.22 -8.81 8.34
C ARG A 230 -5.76 -8.08 7.07
N PHE A 231 -4.45 -8.03 6.86
CA PHE A 231 -3.88 -7.46 5.64
C PHE A 231 -4.29 -8.28 4.41
N ALA A 232 -4.18 -9.59 4.46
CA ALA A 232 -4.62 -10.50 3.41
C ALA A 232 -6.09 -10.27 3.02
N ARG A 233 -7.00 -10.11 3.99
CA ARG A 233 -8.41 -9.78 3.73
C ARG A 233 -8.59 -8.45 3.00
N THR A 234 -7.74 -7.47 3.30
CA THR A 234 -7.77 -6.18 2.59
C THR A 234 -7.34 -6.36 1.14
N ILE A 235 -6.29 -7.13 0.88
CA ILE A 235 -5.84 -7.46 -0.47
C ILE A 235 -6.87 -8.29 -1.22
N GLN A 236 -7.50 -9.28 -0.58
CA GLN A 236 -8.57 -10.08 -1.20
C GLN A 236 -9.77 -9.24 -1.68
N ARG A 237 -10.11 -8.16 -0.96
CA ARG A 237 -11.16 -7.23 -1.42
C ARG A 237 -10.76 -6.53 -2.73
N LEU A 238 -9.50 -6.12 -2.86
CA LEU A 238 -8.97 -5.55 -4.09
C LEU A 238 -8.92 -6.59 -5.21
N GLN A 239 -8.50 -7.82 -4.89
CA GLN A 239 -8.49 -8.93 -5.83
C GLN A 239 -9.89 -9.23 -6.38
N ARG A 240 -10.92 -9.23 -5.53
CA ARG A 240 -12.33 -9.44 -5.97
C ARG A 240 -12.78 -8.39 -6.98
N SER A 241 -12.43 -7.12 -6.77
CA SER A 241 -12.77 -6.07 -7.73
C SER A 241 -12.11 -6.30 -9.09
N VAL A 242 -10.86 -6.81 -9.07
CA VAL A 242 -10.14 -7.13 -10.31
C VAL A 242 -10.73 -8.37 -10.98
N VAL A 243 -10.96 -9.43 -10.23
CA VAL A 243 -11.50 -10.71 -10.74
C VAL A 243 -12.87 -10.51 -11.38
N SER A 244 -13.77 -9.79 -10.71
CA SER A 244 -15.13 -9.50 -11.22
C SER A 244 -15.11 -8.84 -12.60
N GLU A 245 -14.22 -7.88 -12.85
CA GLU A 245 -14.12 -7.24 -14.16
C GLU A 245 -13.37 -8.11 -15.18
N LEU A 246 -12.41 -8.94 -14.75
CA LEU A 246 -11.77 -9.92 -15.62
C LEU A 246 -12.75 -11.03 -16.06
N GLU A 247 -13.64 -11.46 -15.18
CA GLU A 247 -14.74 -12.40 -15.52
C GLU A 247 -15.67 -11.79 -16.58
N LYS A 248 -16.04 -10.51 -16.43
CA LYS A 248 -16.81 -9.77 -17.45
C LYS A 248 -16.09 -9.79 -18.81
N ILE A 249 -14.77 -9.52 -18.81
CA ILE A 249 -13.94 -9.58 -20.03
C ILE A 249 -13.98 -11.00 -20.63
N GLY A 250 -13.84 -12.03 -19.80
CA GLY A 250 -13.92 -13.43 -20.22
C GLY A 250 -15.27 -13.77 -20.85
N ILE A 251 -16.37 -13.36 -20.24
CA ILE A 251 -17.72 -13.55 -20.75
C ILE A 251 -17.91 -12.87 -22.12
N ILE A 252 -17.44 -11.62 -22.26
CA ILE A 252 -17.51 -10.88 -23.51
C ILE A 252 -16.73 -11.61 -24.62
N HIS A 253 -15.52 -12.08 -24.28
CA HIS A 253 -14.69 -12.84 -25.22
C HIS A 253 -15.36 -14.12 -25.69
N LEU A 254 -15.87 -14.94 -24.78
CA LEU A 254 -16.57 -16.19 -25.10
C LEU A 254 -17.84 -15.93 -25.89
N TYR A 255 -18.59 -14.87 -25.53
CA TYR A 255 -19.80 -14.48 -26.27
C TYR A 255 -19.50 -14.12 -27.74
N THR A 256 -18.40 -13.39 -27.97
CA THR A 256 -17.96 -13.01 -29.32
C THR A 256 -17.54 -14.24 -30.15
N LEU A 257 -16.92 -15.24 -29.49
CA LEU A 257 -16.57 -16.52 -30.14
C LEU A 257 -17.76 -17.41 -30.41
N GLY A 258 -18.97 -17.04 -30.00
CA GLY A 258 -20.19 -17.78 -30.30
C GLY A 258 -20.71 -18.69 -29.18
N TYR A 259 -20.06 -18.76 -28.04
CA TYR A 259 -20.57 -19.48 -26.88
C TYR A 259 -21.84 -18.84 -26.32
N ARG A 260 -22.76 -19.62 -25.78
CA ARG A 260 -24.04 -19.14 -25.24
C ARG A 260 -24.48 -19.95 -24.02
N GLY A 261 -25.34 -19.33 -23.17
CA GLY A 261 -25.94 -20.01 -22.03
C GLY A 261 -24.95 -20.32 -20.92
N VAL A 262 -24.96 -21.55 -20.43
CA VAL A 262 -24.14 -21.99 -19.28
C VAL A 262 -22.66 -21.99 -19.57
N ASP A 263 -22.26 -22.19 -20.83
CA ASP A 263 -20.84 -22.22 -21.22
C ASP A 263 -20.13 -20.88 -20.98
N LEU A 264 -20.87 -19.75 -20.95
CA LEU A 264 -20.34 -18.43 -20.71
C LEU A 264 -19.86 -18.25 -19.25
N ILE A 265 -20.40 -19.00 -18.31
CA ILE A 265 -20.14 -18.90 -16.88
C ILE A 265 -19.49 -20.18 -16.33
N SER A 266 -19.02 -21.08 -17.20
CA SER A 266 -18.43 -22.37 -16.81
C SER A 266 -17.00 -22.25 -16.26
N PHE A 267 -16.41 -21.07 -16.27
CA PHE A 267 -15.07 -20.80 -15.75
C PHE A 267 -15.12 -19.95 -14.47
N GLU A 268 -14.18 -20.16 -13.60
CA GLU A 268 -13.96 -19.35 -12.40
C GLU A 268 -12.52 -18.82 -12.39
N LEU A 269 -12.38 -17.53 -12.19
CA LEU A 269 -11.09 -16.88 -12.06
C LEU A 269 -10.75 -16.69 -10.60
N GLN A 270 -9.60 -17.18 -10.18
CA GLN A 270 -9.10 -17.02 -8.83
C GLN A 270 -7.69 -16.44 -8.84
N LEU A 271 -7.42 -15.53 -7.94
CA LEU A 271 -6.07 -15.05 -7.65
C LEU A 271 -5.55 -15.71 -6.38
N ASN A 272 -4.28 -16.03 -6.36
CA ASN A 272 -3.64 -16.66 -5.21
C ASN A 272 -3.83 -15.83 -3.93
N ASN A 273 -4.01 -16.54 -2.82
CA ASN A 273 -4.08 -15.89 -1.51
C ASN A 273 -2.74 -15.19 -1.21
N PRO A 274 -2.75 -13.90 -0.86
CA PRO A 274 -1.54 -13.13 -0.59
C PRO A 274 -0.81 -13.56 0.69
N SER A 275 -1.47 -14.28 1.60
CA SER A 275 -0.88 -14.71 2.87
C SER A 275 -0.69 -16.23 2.90
N LYS A 276 0.57 -16.65 2.99
CA LYS A 276 0.91 -18.06 3.26
C LYS A 276 0.43 -18.56 4.63
N ILE A 277 0.31 -17.65 5.60
CA ILE A 277 -0.18 -17.97 6.95
C ILE A 277 -1.68 -18.25 6.90
N ALA A 278 -2.45 -17.51 6.12
CA ALA A 278 -3.87 -17.77 5.91
C ALA A 278 -4.08 -19.13 5.22
N GLU A 279 -3.25 -19.48 4.25
CA GLU A 279 -3.26 -20.79 3.58
C GLU A 279 -2.93 -21.92 4.53
N LEU A 280 -1.89 -21.75 5.37
CA LEU A 280 -1.54 -22.73 6.41
C LEU A 280 -2.67 -22.90 7.44
N GLN A 281 -3.32 -21.81 7.87
CA GLN A 281 -4.47 -21.87 8.77
C GLN A 281 -5.66 -22.60 8.13
N GLU A 282 -5.89 -22.41 6.86
CA GLU A 282 -6.93 -23.12 6.12
C GLU A 282 -6.64 -24.62 6.07
N LEU A 283 -5.40 -25.00 5.74
CA LEU A 283 -4.96 -26.39 5.76
C LEU A 283 -5.08 -27.01 7.18
N GLU A 284 -4.76 -26.27 8.21
CA GLU A 284 -4.89 -26.72 9.60
C GLU A 284 -6.37 -26.85 10.01
N GLN A 285 -7.25 -25.98 9.54
CA GLN A 285 -8.69 -26.12 9.70
C GLN A 285 -9.22 -27.37 8.98
N TRP A 286 -8.76 -27.63 7.75
CA TRP A 286 -9.11 -28.85 7.02
C TRP A 286 -8.65 -30.09 7.76
N ARG A 287 -7.42 -30.11 8.24
CA ARG A 287 -6.89 -31.19 9.07
C ARG A 287 -7.77 -31.45 10.29
N THR A 288 -8.09 -30.38 11.02
CA THR A 288 -8.97 -30.46 12.21
C THR A 288 -10.37 -30.99 11.84
N LYS A 289 -10.95 -30.55 10.71
CA LYS A 289 -12.22 -31.07 10.22
C LYS A 289 -12.15 -32.56 9.92
N PHE A 290 -11.08 -33.03 9.27
CA PHE A 290 -10.89 -34.45 9.00
C PHE A 290 -10.68 -35.28 10.26
N ASP A 291 -9.93 -34.76 11.24
CA ASP A 291 -9.72 -35.43 12.53
C ASP A 291 -11.06 -35.56 13.29
N VAL A 292 -11.87 -34.49 13.35
CA VAL A 292 -13.22 -34.50 13.92
C VAL A 292 -14.13 -35.46 13.16
N ALA A 293 -14.10 -35.47 11.84
CA ALA A 293 -14.91 -36.36 11.00
C ALA A 293 -14.60 -37.80 11.26
N ASN A 294 -13.31 -38.14 11.37
CA ASN A 294 -12.87 -39.52 11.70
C ASN A 294 -13.37 -39.97 13.09
N GLY A 295 -13.20 -39.11 14.12
CA GLY A 295 -13.71 -39.40 15.46
C GLY A 295 -15.25 -39.48 15.55
N ALA A 296 -15.96 -38.70 14.73
CA ALA A 296 -17.43 -38.69 14.73
C ALA A 296 -18.03 -39.94 14.02
N THR A 297 -17.29 -40.59 13.11
CA THR A 297 -17.74 -41.78 12.40
C THR A 297 -17.69 -43.08 13.27
N ASP A 298 -17.03 -43.05 14.42
CA ASP A 298 -16.88 -44.21 15.32
C ASP A 298 -18.17 -44.55 16.10
N GLY A 299 -19.32 -44.43 15.44
CA GLY A 299 -20.60 -44.92 15.93
C GLY A 299 -21.64 -43.92 16.33
N TYR A 300 -21.35 -42.59 16.25
CA TYR A 300 -22.28 -41.54 16.65
C TYR A 300 -23.03 -40.90 15.49
N PHE A 301 -22.33 -40.62 14.35
CA PHE A 301 -22.91 -39.92 13.22
C PHE A 301 -22.67 -40.64 11.89
N SER A 302 -23.63 -40.50 10.97
CA SER A 302 -23.46 -41.05 9.60
C SER A 302 -22.51 -40.19 8.78
N LYS A 303 -21.78 -40.78 7.82
CA LYS A 303 -20.93 -40.06 6.87
C LYS A 303 -21.69 -38.99 6.09
N ARG A 304 -23.00 -39.20 5.82
CA ARG A 304 -23.85 -38.22 5.14
C ARG A 304 -24.10 -36.99 6.03
N TRP A 305 -24.41 -37.19 7.30
CA TRP A 305 -24.62 -36.13 8.26
C TRP A 305 -23.34 -35.28 8.45
N ILE A 306 -22.19 -35.92 8.52
CA ILE A 306 -20.88 -35.26 8.61
C ILE A 306 -20.59 -34.46 7.34
N GLY A 307 -20.86 -35.02 6.15
CA GLY A 307 -20.72 -34.31 4.88
C GLY A 307 -21.53 -33.02 4.84
N GLU A 308 -22.79 -33.08 5.27
CA GLU A 308 -23.69 -31.93 5.28
C GLU A 308 -23.30 -30.88 6.33
N HIS A 309 -23.07 -31.30 7.59
CA HIS A 309 -22.91 -30.35 8.71
C HIS A 309 -21.47 -29.87 8.90
N LEU A 310 -20.48 -30.69 8.65
CA LEU A 310 -19.08 -30.34 8.86
C LEU A 310 -18.42 -29.75 7.60
N PHE A 311 -18.76 -30.33 6.43
CA PHE A 311 -18.19 -29.93 5.15
C PHE A 311 -19.11 -29.03 4.32
N GLY A 312 -20.39 -28.92 4.68
CA GLY A 312 -21.37 -28.08 3.99
C GLY A 312 -21.77 -28.61 2.61
N LEU A 313 -21.60 -29.91 2.37
CA LEU A 313 -21.93 -30.55 1.10
C LEU A 313 -23.45 -30.72 0.94
N SER A 314 -23.97 -30.38 -0.23
CA SER A 314 -25.33 -30.72 -0.58
C SER A 314 -25.48 -32.25 -0.79
N GLU A 315 -26.72 -32.74 -0.75
CA GLU A 315 -27.00 -34.16 -0.97
C GLU A 315 -26.52 -34.65 -2.33
N GLU A 316 -26.68 -33.84 -3.36
CA GLU A 316 -26.25 -34.16 -4.73
C GLU A 316 -24.72 -34.22 -4.84
N GLU A 317 -24.01 -33.26 -4.22
CA GLU A 317 -22.55 -33.24 -4.17
C GLU A 317 -22.00 -34.44 -3.39
N PHE A 318 -22.63 -34.81 -2.27
CA PHE A 318 -22.24 -35.96 -1.52
C PHE A 318 -22.35 -37.27 -2.33
N ILE A 319 -23.48 -37.45 -3.04
CA ILE A 319 -23.69 -38.61 -3.92
C ILE A 319 -22.67 -38.64 -5.07
N ARG A 320 -22.38 -37.47 -5.65
CA ARG A 320 -21.37 -37.33 -6.70
C ARG A 320 -19.99 -37.74 -6.18
N MET A 321 -19.55 -37.24 -5.04
CA MET A 321 -18.28 -37.61 -4.42
C MET A 321 -18.20 -39.12 -4.09
N GLN A 322 -19.30 -39.75 -3.63
CA GLN A 322 -19.34 -41.16 -3.39
C GLN A 322 -19.12 -42.01 -4.66
N ARG A 323 -19.68 -41.52 -5.79
CA ARG A 323 -19.46 -42.14 -7.11
C ARG A 323 -18.00 -41.99 -7.56
N GLU A 324 -17.45 -40.81 -7.43
CA GLU A 324 -16.03 -40.55 -7.76
C GLU A 324 -15.10 -41.41 -6.93
N MET A 325 -15.29 -41.49 -5.62
CA MET A 325 -14.53 -42.38 -4.74
C MET A 325 -14.64 -43.86 -5.11
N PHE A 326 -15.80 -44.30 -5.62
CA PHE A 326 -15.98 -45.66 -6.11
C PHE A 326 -15.17 -45.91 -7.38
N PHE A 327 -15.14 -44.97 -8.30
CA PHE A 327 -14.32 -45.05 -9.51
C PHE A 327 -12.82 -45.05 -9.19
N ASP A 328 -12.37 -44.21 -8.29
CA ASP A 328 -10.96 -44.17 -7.85
C ASP A 328 -10.52 -45.54 -7.28
N LYS A 329 -11.31 -46.09 -6.39
CA LYS A 329 -11.03 -47.46 -5.86
C LYS A 329 -11.00 -48.54 -6.92
N LYS A 330 -11.85 -48.41 -7.95
CA LYS A 330 -11.85 -49.33 -9.08
C LYS A 330 -10.58 -49.19 -9.92
N PHE A 331 -10.11 -47.96 -10.15
CA PHE A 331 -8.85 -47.70 -10.86
C PHE A 331 -7.64 -48.21 -10.06
N ASP A 332 -7.59 -48.00 -8.76
CA ASP A 332 -6.55 -48.51 -7.90
C ASP A 332 -6.48 -50.06 -7.93
N CYS A 333 -7.63 -50.73 -7.86
CA CYS A 333 -7.69 -52.19 -8.01
C CYS A 333 -7.17 -52.65 -9.37
N LEU A 334 -7.47 -51.95 -10.46
CA LEU A 334 -7.01 -52.29 -11.81
C LEU A 334 -5.50 -52.10 -11.99
N LEU A 335 -4.91 -51.09 -11.34
CA LEU A 335 -3.46 -50.85 -11.34
C LEU A 335 -2.71 -51.96 -10.62
N TYR A 336 -3.25 -52.51 -9.52
CA TYR A 336 -2.64 -53.64 -8.77
C TYR A 336 -2.91 -55.01 -9.38
N THR A 337 -3.92 -55.13 -10.24
CA THR A 337 -4.27 -56.42 -10.89
C THR A 337 -3.79 -56.51 -12.34
N SER A 338 -3.13 -55.51 -12.88
CA SER A 338 -2.49 -55.60 -14.19
C SER A 338 -1.27 -56.57 -14.05
N PRO A 339 -1.20 -57.66 -14.84
CA PRO A 339 -0.09 -58.58 -14.76
C PRO A 339 1.22 -57.84 -15.03
N SER A 340 2.19 -58.04 -14.13
CA SER A 340 3.53 -57.49 -14.32
C SER A 340 4.09 -57.98 -15.68
N PRO A 341 4.78 -57.11 -16.44
CA PRO A 341 5.43 -57.55 -17.70
C PRO A 341 6.44 -58.67 -17.51
N ARG A 342 6.75 -59.07 -16.25
CA ARG A 342 7.64 -60.18 -15.93
C ARG A 342 6.95 -61.55 -15.89
N ASP A 343 5.62 -61.59 -15.82
CA ASP A 343 4.91 -62.90 -15.76
C ASP A 343 4.64 -63.52 -17.13
N GLY A 344 4.97 -62.78 -18.22
CA GLY A 344 4.85 -63.28 -19.59
C GLY A 344 6.10 -64.00 -20.16
N LEU A 345 7.14 -64.24 -19.37
CA LEU A 345 8.38 -64.85 -19.85
C LEU A 345 8.66 -66.26 -19.24
N LEU A 346 7.68 -66.91 -18.63
CA LEU A 346 7.75 -68.25 -18.13
C LEU A 346 6.59 -69.10 -18.66
N SER A 347 6.51 -69.23 -20.00
CA SER A 347 5.78 -70.32 -20.67
C SER A 347 6.46 -70.68 -21.99
#